data_e8938d4605554293971b7ec58d338a05
#
_entry.id   e8938d4605554293971b7ec58d338a05
#
_cell.length_a   1.000
_cell.length_b   1.000
_cell.length_c   1.000
_cell.angle_alpha   90.00
_cell.angle_beta   90.00
_cell.angle_gamma   90.00
#
_symmetry.space_group_name_H-M   'P 1'
#
loop_
_entity.id
_entity.type
_entity.pdbx_description
1 polymer ?
#
loop_
_entity_poly.entity_id
_entity_poly.type
_entity_poly.pdbx_seq_one_letter_code
_entity_poly.pdbx_strand_id
1 'polypeptide(L)'
;MTNPQASPATKTQSSTKRILKIVVQVAVTVAIFAVLLWYIGIGSLYDALLTIKVEYLALAFLMYFGINIFFTIRLRRVLDKGGVKTSFGKTLLAQYAGMLTSDVTPGRSGYILTPVYLRDQNVPASKGLSSILGIQTIEFLVKVIGGIGAAIFLIKVVPAGNWPSATILGINVTFFVIGLGIALMLAGALLLAAFSWSERAISIFDRLANSRYLKRFTGGIMGKLEEYKDSSQKTRAAIPEIFGLTMVCWVLKGFEWYFLGAALGITISSNFAIAWLGFFLIHPLVTALAFVPITPAGAGVQEFGIVGIMSLLFVNPATGAIGAFAILARGLLIVEDLAGVPQIVKSTSLIFSRKKPTETTLPPPAPTL
;
A
#
# COMPACT_ATOMS: atom_id res chain seq x y z
N MET A 1 -0.21 -9.18 59.12
CA MET A 1 0.01 -7.88 58.46
C MET A 1 0.59 -8.16 57.08
N THR A 2 -0.26 -8.27 56.04
CA THR A 2 0.12 -8.57 54.67
C THR A 2 0.08 -7.27 53.86
N ASN A 3 1.25 -6.89 53.36
CA ASN A 3 1.49 -5.68 52.61
C ASN A 3 0.83 -5.79 51.21
N PRO A 4 -0.01 -4.88 50.74
CA PRO A 4 -0.59 -4.93 49.39
C PRO A 4 0.48 -4.48 48.37
N GLN A 5 0.92 -5.41 47.53
CA GLN A 5 1.80 -5.10 46.40
C GLN A 5 1.11 -4.11 45.43
N ALA A 6 1.74 -2.94 45.31
CA ALA A 6 1.34 -1.93 44.33
C ALA A 6 1.50 -2.48 42.90
N SER A 7 0.36 -2.53 42.19
CA SER A 7 0.32 -2.84 40.75
C SER A 7 1.16 -1.83 39.96
N PRO A 8 2.08 -2.26 39.07
CA PRO A 8 2.88 -1.33 38.30
C PRO A 8 1.98 -0.59 37.30
N ALA A 9 1.91 0.72 37.45
CA ALA A 9 1.23 1.65 36.56
C ALA A 9 1.70 1.43 35.11
N THR A 10 0.81 0.97 34.25
CA THR A 10 0.96 0.91 32.81
C THR A 10 1.23 2.35 32.33
N LYS A 11 2.44 2.66 31.87
CA LYS A 11 2.77 3.93 31.21
C LYS A 11 1.92 4.04 29.95
N THR A 12 0.79 4.69 30.06
CA THR A 12 -0.01 5.14 28.93
C THR A 12 0.86 6.14 28.17
N GLN A 13 1.37 5.76 27.03
CA GLN A 13 2.00 6.74 26.11
C GLN A 13 0.98 7.86 25.94
N SER A 14 1.35 9.06 26.38
CA SER A 14 0.43 10.19 26.48
C SER A 14 -0.29 10.36 25.14
N SER A 15 -1.62 10.35 25.16
CA SER A 15 -2.49 10.53 23.99
C SER A 15 -2.09 11.78 23.19
N THR A 16 -1.56 12.77 23.87
CA THR A 16 -1.00 14.01 23.33
C THR A 16 0.12 13.79 22.29
N LYS A 17 1.08 12.88 22.54
CA LYS A 17 2.16 12.59 21.58
C LYS A 17 1.63 11.95 20.30
N ARG A 18 0.61 11.10 20.42
CA ARG A 18 -0.03 10.46 19.26
C ARG A 18 -0.83 11.47 18.45
N ILE A 19 -1.60 12.33 19.11
CA ILE A 19 -2.35 13.41 18.46
C ILE A 19 -1.38 14.37 17.76
N LEU A 20 -0.31 14.79 18.43
CA LEU A 20 0.70 15.69 17.85
C LEU A 20 1.31 15.09 16.57
N LYS A 21 1.64 13.79 16.56
CA LYS A 21 2.16 13.11 15.37
C LYS A 21 1.16 13.16 14.20
N ILE A 22 -0.12 12.91 14.46
CA ILE A 22 -1.18 12.97 13.43
C ILE A 22 -1.32 14.40 12.92
N VAL A 23 -1.37 15.40 13.81
CA VAL A 23 -1.48 16.81 13.45
C VAL A 23 -0.30 17.25 12.58
N VAL A 24 0.92 16.87 12.94
CA VAL A 24 2.12 17.18 12.14
C VAL A 24 2.04 16.51 10.75
N GLN A 25 1.64 15.25 10.67
CA GLN A 25 1.51 14.56 9.38
C GLN A 25 0.44 15.22 8.49
N VAL A 26 -0.70 15.61 9.05
CA VAL A 26 -1.75 16.32 8.32
C VAL A 26 -1.25 17.71 7.88
N ALA A 27 -0.59 18.46 8.76
CA ALA A 27 -0.05 19.77 8.42
C ALA A 27 1.00 19.70 7.29
N VAL A 28 1.91 18.72 7.35
CA VAL A 28 2.88 18.46 6.27
C VAL A 28 2.18 18.10 4.97
N THR A 29 1.15 17.24 5.02
CA THR A 29 0.36 16.88 3.83
C THR A 29 -0.29 18.10 3.20
N VAL A 30 -0.95 18.93 4.01
CA VAL A 30 -1.60 20.17 3.55
C VAL A 30 -0.57 21.12 2.94
N ALA A 31 0.59 21.30 3.58
CA ALA A 31 1.66 22.14 3.06
C ALA A 31 2.18 21.66 1.70
N ILE A 32 2.40 20.35 1.54
CA ILE A 32 2.86 19.76 0.26
C ILE A 32 1.79 19.98 -0.83
N PHE A 33 0.51 19.74 -0.52
CA PHE A 33 -0.57 20.00 -1.49
C PHE A 33 -0.70 21.49 -1.84
N ALA A 34 -0.53 22.40 -0.87
CA ALA A 34 -0.57 23.82 -1.13
C ALA A 34 0.56 24.26 -2.08
N VAL A 35 1.79 23.75 -1.86
CA VAL A 35 2.93 23.99 -2.76
C VAL A 35 2.68 23.40 -4.14
N LEU A 36 2.12 22.19 -4.21
CA LEU A 36 1.77 21.52 -5.47
C LEU A 36 0.74 22.33 -6.26
N LEU A 37 -0.35 22.76 -5.61
CA LEU A 37 -1.41 23.57 -6.24
C LEU A 37 -0.90 24.96 -6.67
N TRP A 38 -0.02 25.57 -5.88
CA TRP A 38 0.65 26.80 -6.26
C TRP A 38 1.54 26.62 -7.51
N TYR A 39 2.29 25.52 -7.57
CA TYR A 39 3.16 25.19 -8.71
C TYR A 39 2.36 24.91 -9.99
N ILE A 40 1.27 24.13 -9.89
CA ILE A 40 0.39 23.77 -11.03
C ILE A 40 -0.41 24.98 -11.52
N GLY A 41 -0.84 25.86 -10.60
CA GLY A 41 -1.82 26.92 -10.85
C GLY A 41 -3.25 26.39 -10.80
N ILE A 42 -4.06 26.90 -9.87
CA ILE A 42 -5.45 26.44 -9.65
C ILE A 42 -6.30 26.66 -10.89
N GLY A 43 -6.11 27.78 -11.62
CA GLY A 43 -6.82 28.04 -12.88
C GLY A 43 -6.52 26.99 -13.95
N SER A 44 -5.23 26.70 -14.19
CA SER A 44 -4.80 25.67 -15.17
C SER A 44 -5.33 24.28 -14.83
N LEU A 45 -5.38 23.95 -13.54
CA LEU A 45 -5.98 22.69 -13.05
C LEU A 45 -7.47 22.63 -13.35
N TYR A 46 -8.20 23.72 -13.04
CA TYR A 46 -9.63 23.81 -13.29
C TYR A 46 -9.96 23.68 -14.78
N ASP A 47 -9.24 24.39 -15.64
CA ASP A 47 -9.42 24.32 -17.10
C ASP A 47 -9.16 22.90 -17.62
N ALA A 48 -8.13 22.21 -17.11
CA ALA A 48 -7.86 20.83 -17.48
C ALA A 48 -8.98 19.87 -17.06
N LEU A 49 -9.60 20.09 -15.90
CA LEU A 49 -10.74 19.29 -15.43
C LEU A 49 -12.01 19.54 -16.22
N LEU A 50 -12.23 20.76 -16.72
CA LEU A 50 -13.40 21.08 -17.58
C LEU A 50 -13.33 20.42 -18.95
N THR A 51 -12.14 20.15 -19.45
CA THR A 51 -11.91 19.55 -20.79
C THR A 51 -11.73 18.04 -20.74
N ILE A 52 -11.99 17.41 -19.60
CA ILE A 52 -11.78 15.96 -19.42
C ILE A 52 -12.70 15.14 -20.31
N LYS A 53 -12.13 14.15 -20.98
CA LYS A 53 -12.88 13.18 -21.78
C LYS A 53 -13.40 12.05 -20.90
N VAL A 54 -14.68 12.13 -20.53
CA VAL A 54 -15.31 11.27 -19.52
C VAL A 54 -15.25 9.79 -19.92
N GLU A 55 -15.31 9.46 -21.22
CA GLU A 55 -15.21 8.10 -21.73
C GLU A 55 -13.89 7.42 -21.37
N TYR A 56 -12.77 8.14 -21.45
CA TYR A 56 -11.46 7.60 -21.05
C TYR A 56 -11.33 7.53 -19.53
N LEU A 57 -11.91 8.48 -18.79
CA LEU A 57 -11.95 8.41 -17.33
C LEU A 57 -12.74 7.18 -16.86
N ALA A 58 -13.87 6.87 -17.51
CA ALA A 58 -14.66 5.67 -17.24
C ALA A 58 -13.87 4.38 -17.55
N LEU A 59 -13.08 4.38 -18.64
CA LEU A 59 -12.19 3.25 -18.95
C LEU A 59 -11.09 3.10 -17.89
N ALA A 60 -10.50 4.20 -17.41
CA ALA A 60 -9.51 4.15 -16.32
C ALA A 60 -10.11 3.56 -15.04
N PHE A 61 -11.33 3.97 -14.69
CA PHE A 61 -12.08 3.43 -13.56
C PHE A 61 -12.34 1.91 -13.73
N LEU A 62 -12.78 1.49 -14.92
CA LEU A 62 -13.01 0.06 -15.22
C LEU A 62 -11.72 -0.77 -15.12
N MET A 63 -10.56 -0.21 -15.51
CA MET A 63 -9.28 -0.90 -15.37
C MET A 63 -8.92 -1.08 -13.89
N TYR A 64 -9.14 -0.09 -13.04
CA TYR A 64 -8.87 -0.22 -11.60
C TYR A 64 -9.81 -1.20 -10.92
N PHE A 65 -11.09 -1.21 -11.31
CA PHE A 65 -12.03 -2.24 -10.88
C PHE A 65 -11.53 -3.65 -11.26
N GLY A 66 -11.06 -3.83 -12.49
CA GLY A 66 -10.44 -5.08 -12.95
C GLY A 66 -9.23 -5.47 -12.11
N ILE A 67 -8.37 -4.52 -11.75
CA ILE A 67 -7.22 -4.75 -10.87
C ILE A 67 -7.67 -5.30 -9.52
N ASN A 68 -8.71 -4.73 -8.91
CA ASN A 68 -9.24 -5.20 -7.62
C ASN A 68 -9.83 -6.61 -7.71
N ILE A 69 -10.42 -6.99 -8.84
CA ILE A 69 -10.84 -8.38 -9.12
C ILE A 69 -9.62 -9.30 -9.10
N PHE A 70 -8.55 -8.98 -9.84
CA PHE A 70 -7.35 -9.81 -9.89
C PHE A 70 -6.58 -9.82 -8.56
N PHE A 71 -6.53 -8.73 -7.81
CA PHE A 71 -6.01 -8.71 -6.44
C PHE A 71 -6.79 -9.67 -5.54
N THR A 72 -8.12 -9.72 -5.67
CA THR A 72 -8.97 -10.64 -4.92
C THR A 72 -8.72 -12.09 -5.31
N ILE A 73 -8.62 -12.39 -6.61
CA ILE A 73 -8.28 -13.72 -7.11
C ILE A 73 -6.92 -14.15 -6.55
N ARG A 74 -5.92 -13.28 -6.63
CA ARG A 74 -4.57 -13.52 -6.11
C ARG A 74 -4.60 -13.85 -4.62
N LEU A 75 -5.26 -13.03 -3.82
CA LEU A 75 -5.37 -13.25 -2.37
C LEU A 75 -6.07 -14.57 -2.05
N ARG A 76 -7.16 -14.88 -2.74
CA ARG A 76 -7.89 -16.15 -2.56
C ARG A 76 -7.03 -17.35 -2.91
N ARG A 77 -6.28 -17.30 -4.03
CA ARG A 77 -5.38 -18.39 -4.43
C ARG A 77 -4.32 -18.67 -3.37
N VAL A 78 -3.74 -17.64 -2.81
CA VAL A 78 -2.73 -17.77 -1.74
C VAL A 78 -3.35 -18.35 -0.46
N LEU A 79 -4.52 -17.87 -0.06
CA LEU A 79 -5.26 -18.41 1.10
C LEU A 79 -5.66 -19.87 0.89
N ASP A 80 -6.11 -20.23 -0.32
CA ASP A 80 -6.48 -21.63 -0.66
C ASP A 80 -5.29 -22.57 -0.57
N LYS A 81 -4.10 -22.18 -1.07
CA LYS A 81 -2.83 -22.93 -0.86
C LYS A 81 -2.49 -23.06 0.64
N GLY A 82 -2.83 -22.05 1.45
CA GLY A 82 -2.74 -22.10 2.92
C GLY A 82 -3.82 -22.96 3.59
N GLY A 83 -4.71 -23.61 2.82
CA GLY A 83 -5.81 -24.44 3.32
C GLY A 83 -7.00 -23.64 3.85
N VAL A 84 -7.21 -22.39 3.37
CA VAL A 84 -8.34 -21.54 3.79
C VAL A 84 -9.17 -21.13 2.59
N LYS A 85 -10.36 -21.68 2.46
CA LYS A 85 -11.31 -21.28 1.43
C LYS A 85 -12.09 -20.03 1.83
N THR A 86 -12.20 -19.07 0.91
CA THR A 86 -12.90 -17.81 1.13
C THR A 86 -13.91 -17.52 0.02
N SER A 87 -14.98 -16.80 0.37
CA SER A 87 -15.97 -16.31 -0.60
C SER A 87 -15.39 -15.14 -1.41
N PHE A 88 -15.62 -15.12 -2.73
CA PHE A 88 -15.10 -14.06 -3.61
C PHE A 88 -15.58 -12.67 -3.17
N GLY A 89 -16.88 -12.46 -3.05
CA GLY A 89 -17.44 -11.12 -2.72
C GLY A 89 -16.97 -10.59 -1.35
N LYS A 90 -16.92 -11.46 -0.32
CA LYS A 90 -16.41 -11.04 0.99
C LYS A 90 -14.90 -10.75 0.96
N THR A 91 -14.13 -11.49 0.16
CA THR A 91 -12.70 -11.23 0.00
C THR A 91 -12.45 -9.96 -0.79
N LEU A 92 -13.29 -9.66 -1.80
CA LEU A 92 -13.24 -8.40 -2.54
C LEU A 92 -13.49 -7.20 -1.63
N LEU A 93 -14.53 -7.27 -0.78
CA LEU A 93 -14.79 -6.22 0.21
C LEU A 93 -13.64 -6.06 1.22
N ALA A 94 -13.04 -7.18 1.66
CA ALA A 94 -11.86 -7.14 2.53
C ALA A 94 -10.63 -6.56 1.83
N GLN A 95 -10.48 -6.81 0.52
CA GLN A 95 -9.44 -6.23 -0.31
C GLN A 95 -9.61 -4.71 -0.42
N TYR A 96 -10.80 -4.22 -0.76
CA TYR A 96 -11.11 -2.79 -0.77
C TYR A 96 -10.89 -2.14 0.61
N ALA A 97 -11.32 -2.79 1.68
CA ALA A 97 -11.07 -2.30 3.05
C ALA A 97 -9.59 -2.19 3.38
N GLY A 98 -8.79 -3.16 2.95
CA GLY A 98 -7.33 -3.15 3.07
C GLY A 98 -6.67 -2.02 2.27
N MET A 99 -7.12 -1.80 1.03
CA MET A 99 -6.64 -0.72 0.17
C MET A 99 -7.00 0.64 0.73
N LEU A 100 -8.27 0.87 1.11
CA LEU A 100 -8.71 2.12 1.73
C LEU A 100 -7.93 2.44 3.01
N THR A 101 -7.71 1.43 3.87
CA THR A 101 -6.88 1.62 5.08
C THR A 101 -5.44 1.94 4.73
N SER A 102 -4.92 1.35 3.66
CA SER A 102 -3.60 1.65 3.11
C SER A 102 -3.48 3.10 2.66
N ASP A 103 -4.54 3.63 2.03
CA ASP A 103 -4.55 5.00 1.49
C ASP A 103 -4.62 6.10 2.56
N VAL A 104 -4.98 5.75 3.79
CA VAL A 104 -5.01 6.69 4.92
C VAL A 104 -3.89 6.47 5.94
N THR A 105 -3.00 5.50 5.71
CA THR A 105 -1.92 5.18 6.65
C THR A 105 -0.54 5.51 6.08
N PRO A 106 0.42 5.98 6.93
CA PRO A 106 1.77 6.27 6.50
C PRO A 106 2.47 5.05 5.90
N GLY A 107 3.15 5.25 4.76
CA GLY A 107 3.86 4.19 4.05
C GLY A 107 2.96 3.05 3.58
N ARG A 108 1.65 3.32 3.38
CA ARG A 108 0.65 2.32 2.96
C ARG A 108 0.60 1.08 3.87
N SER A 109 0.99 1.24 5.13
CA SER A 109 1.07 0.14 6.10
C SER A 109 -0.29 -0.47 6.47
N GLY A 110 -1.38 0.25 6.23
CA GLY A 110 -2.75 -0.21 6.51
C GLY A 110 -3.16 -1.47 5.77
N TYR A 111 -2.52 -1.80 4.63
CA TYR A 111 -2.78 -3.04 3.91
C TYR A 111 -2.51 -4.30 4.75
N ILE A 112 -1.61 -4.22 5.73
CA ILE A 112 -1.34 -5.29 6.71
C ILE A 112 -2.58 -5.62 7.55
N LEU A 113 -3.57 -4.72 7.62
CA LEU A 113 -4.83 -4.96 8.33
C LEU A 113 -5.83 -5.82 7.55
N THR A 114 -5.61 -6.12 6.28
CA THR A 114 -6.49 -6.96 5.45
C THR A 114 -6.90 -8.28 6.14
N PRO A 115 -6.02 -9.00 6.87
CA PRO A 115 -6.42 -10.19 7.64
C PRO A 115 -7.48 -9.93 8.71
N VAL A 116 -7.55 -8.72 9.24
CA VAL A 116 -8.60 -8.32 10.20
C VAL A 116 -9.96 -8.28 9.51
N TYR A 117 -9.98 -7.83 8.27
CA TYR A 117 -11.21 -7.75 7.45
C TYR A 117 -11.67 -9.11 6.90
N LEU A 118 -10.80 -10.14 6.96
CA LEU A 118 -11.13 -11.51 6.59
C LEU A 118 -11.62 -12.36 7.76
N ARG A 119 -11.68 -11.81 8.99
CA ARG A 119 -12.08 -12.57 10.20
C ARG A 119 -13.51 -13.11 10.15
N ASP A 120 -14.41 -12.45 9.45
CA ASP A 120 -15.79 -12.90 9.25
C ASP A 120 -15.90 -14.16 8.36
N GLN A 121 -14.80 -14.55 7.72
CA GLN A 121 -14.66 -15.79 6.96
C GLN A 121 -13.81 -16.84 7.70
N ASN A 122 -13.58 -16.67 9.01
CA ASN A 122 -12.78 -17.54 9.86
C ASN A 122 -11.34 -17.73 9.37
N VAL A 123 -10.79 -16.72 8.67
CA VAL A 123 -9.37 -16.73 8.24
C VAL A 123 -8.49 -16.49 9.47
N PRO A 124 -7.60 -17.42 9.87
CA PRO A 124 -6.64 -17.19 10.94
C PRO A 124 -5.73 -16.00 10.61
N ALA A 125 -5.46 -15.15 11.60
CA ALA A 125 -4.67 -13.94 11.39
C ALA A 125 -3.25 -14.23 10.89
N SER A 126 -2.63 -15.33 11.36
CA SER A 126 -1.33 -15.84 10.91
C SER A 126 -1.32 -16.17 9.41
N LYS A 127 -2.34 -16.92 8.95
CA LYS A 127 -2.49 -17.30 7.53
C LYS A 127 -2.80 -16.08 6.64
N GLY A 128 -3.67 -15.18 7.12
CA GLY A 128 -3.94 -13.94 6.41
C GLY A 128 -2.69 -13.07 6.28
N LEU A 129 -1.92 -12.91 7.36
CA LEU A 129 -0.71 -12.09 7.38
C LEU A 129 0.38 -12.67 6.48
N SER A 130 0.64 -13.99 6.54
CA SER A 130 1.64 -14.63 5.68
C SER A 130 1.27 -14.50 4.19
N SER A 131 -0.03 -14.60 3.86
CA SER A 131 -0.51 -14.40 2.50
C SER A 131 -0.26 -12.98 2.01
N ILE A 132 -0.60 -11.96 2.81
CA ILE A 132 -0.38 -10.56 2.46
C ILE A 132 1.10 -10.24 2.32
N LEU A 133 1.95 -10.68 3.25
CA LEU A 133 3.40 -10.41 3.18
C LEU A 133 4.05 -11.11 1.98
N GLY A 134 3.67 -12.33 1.67
CA GLY A 134 4.14 -13.04 0.48
C GLY A 134 3.74 -12.34 -0.81
N ILE A 135 2.50 -11.88 -0.92
CA ILE A 135 2.01 -11.08 -2.05
C ILE A 135 2.80 -9.76 -2.17
N GLN A 136 2.97 -9.02 -1.07
CA GLN A 136 3.69 -7.76 -1.06
C GLN A 136 5.16 -7.93 -1.45
N THR A 137 5.80 -9.04 -1.05
CA THR A 137 7.18 -9.34 -1.46
C THR A 137 7.31 -9.37 -2.98
N ILE A 138 6.45 -10.14 -3.66
CA ILE A 138 6.47 -10.24 -5.13
C ILE A 138 6.14 -8.88 -5.76
N GLU A 139 5.17 -8.16 -5.21
CA GLU A 139 4.78 -6.85 -5.71
C GLU A 139 5.92 -5.82 -5.62
N PHE A 140 6.68 -5.82 -4.52
CA PHE A 140 7.86 -4.95 -4.39
C PHE A 140 8.98 -5.34 -5.36
N LEU A 141 9.24 -6.64 -5.57
CA LEU A 141 10.21 -7.11 -6.55
C LEU A 141 9.84 -6.68 -7.97
N VAL A 142 8.57 -6.81 -8.35
CA VAL A 142 8.08 -6.34 -9.66
C VAL A 142 8.25 -4.82 -9.77
N LYS A 143 7.98 -4.05 -8.70
CA LYS A 143 8.20 -2.60 -8.68
C LYS A 143 9.67 -2.23 -8.86
N VAL A 144 10.60 -2.96 -8.27
CA VAL A 144 12.04 -2.75 -8.49
C VAL A 144 12.39 -2.93 -9.96
N ILE A 145 11.95 -4.02 -10.58
CA ILE A 145 12.18 -4.30 -12.00
C ILE A 145 11.55 -3.20 -12.87
N GLY A 146 10.30 -2.83 -12.58
CA GLY A 146 9.60 -1.74 -13.26
C GLY A 146 10.30 -0.38 -13.10
N GLY A 147 10.80 -0.08 -11.90
CA GLY A 147 11.57 1.15 -11.62
C GLY A 147 12.87 1.24 -12.40
N ILE A 148 13.60 0.11 -12.54
CA ILE A 148 14.79 0.03 -13.40
C ILE A 148 14.40 0.24 -14.87
N GLY A 149 13.33 -0.42 -15.32
CA GLY A 149 12.78 -0.22 -16.67
C GLY A 149 12.37 1.23 -16.93
N ALA A 150 11.75 1.89 -15.96
CA ALA A 150 11.39 3.30 -16.02
C ALA A 150 12.63 4.20 -16.15
N ALA A 151 13.68 3.95 -15.38
CA ALA A 151 14.92 4.71 -15.47
C ALA A 151 15.54 4.61 -16.88
N ILE A 152 15.61 3.39 -17.44
CA ILE A 152 16.11 3.15 -18.79
C ILE A 152 15.22 3.85 -19.84
N PHE A 153 13.90 3.77 -19.69
CA PHE A 153 12.94 4.43 -20.56
C PHE A 153 13.12 5.95 -20.56
N LEU A 154 13.20 6.55 -19.36
CA LEU A 154 13.38 8.00 -19.22
C LEU A 154 14.69 8.47 -19.86
N ILE A 155 15.80 7.75 -19.67
CA ILE A 155 17.09 8.09 -20.30
C ILE A 155 16.98 8.17 -21.83
N LYS A 156 16.14 7.32 -22.44
CA LYS A 156 15.97 7.25 -23.89
C LYS A 156 14.96 8.24 -24.44
N VAL A 157 13.96 8.62 -23.66
CA VAL A 157 12.80 9.38 -24.16
C VAL A 157 12.84 10.85 -23.74
N VAL A 158 13.44 11.17 -22.56
CA VAL A 158 13.51 12.56 -22.08
C VAL A 158 14.49 13.36 -22.92
N PRO A 159 14.06 14.53 -23.47
CA PRO A 159 14.97 15.43 -24.19
C PRO A 159 16.12 15.90 -23.30
N ALA A 160 17.32 15.97 -23.86
CA ALA A 160 18.53 16.33 -23.09
C ALA A 160 18.41 17.66 -22.33
N GLY A 161 17.71 18.64 -22.90
CA GLY A 161 17.48 19.95 -22.27
C GLY A 161 16.48 19.95 -21.11
N ASN A 162 15.68 18.88 -20.93
CA ASN A 162 14.69 18.80 -19.87
C ASN A 162 15.26 18.24 -18.56
N TRP A 163 16.50 17.72 -18.57
CA TRP A 163 17.12 17.23 -17.34
C TRP A 163 17.53 18.40 -16.44
N PRO A 164 17.18 18.36 -15.15
CA PRO A 164 17.63 19.38 -14.20
C PRO A 164 19.16 19.48 -14.17
N SER A 165 19.70 20.68 -14.10
CA SER A 165 21.15 20.90 -13.96
C SER A 165 21.67 20.62 -12.55
N ALA A 166 20.77 20.57 -11.55
CA ALA A 166 21.13 20.31 -10.16
C ALA A 166 21.71 18.92 -9.96
N THR A 167 22.77 18.83 -9.14
CA THR A 167 23.42 17.58 -8.80
C THR A 167 23.48 17.38 -7.28
N ILE A 168 23.42 16.10 -6.86
CA ILE A 168 23.64 15.66 -5.48
C ILE A 168 24.79 14.65 -5.53
N LEU A 169 25.86 14.89 -4.78
CA LEU A 169 27.08 14.04 -4.80
C LEU A 169 27.65 13.84 -6.22
N GLY A 170 27.55 14.86 -7.09
CA GLY A 170 28.01 14.78 -8.49
C GLY A 170 27.08 14.00 -9.44
N ILE A 171 25.95 13.49 -8.95
CA ILE A 171 24.94 12.78 -9.73
C ILE A 171 23.77 13.73 -9.98
N ASN A 172 23.22 13.75 -11.21
CA ASN A 172 22.01 14.50 -11.50
C ASN A 172 20.91 14.17 -10.49
N VAL A 173 20.24 15.19 -9.95
CA VAL A 173 19.24 15.06 -8.87
C VAL A 173 18.14 14.04 -9.20
N THR A 174 17.70 14.00 -10.45
CA THR A 174 16.66 13.07 -10.89
C THR A 174 17.15 11.61 -10.79
N PHE A 175 18.36 11.32 -11.29
CA PHE A 175 18.94 9.98 -11.19
C PHE A 175 19.25 9.59 -9.75
N PHE A 176 19.66 10.55 -8.92
CA PHE A 176 19.87 10.31 -7.49
C PHE A 176 18.55 9.90 -6.80
N VAL A 177 17.46 10.63 -7.04
CA VAL A 177 16.14 10.34 -6.46
C VAL A 177 15.57 9.01 -6.96
N ILE A 178 15.68 8.74 -8.28
CA ILE A 178 15.25 7.46 -8.87
C ILE A 178 16.05 6.30 -8.26
N GLY A 179 17.37 6.42 -8.22
CA GLY A 179 18.27 5.39 -7.67
C GLY A 179 17.99 5.13 -6.20
N LEU A 180 17.81 6.17 -5.41
CA LEU A 180 17.42 6.05 -3.99
C LEU A 180 16.07 5.36 -3.83
N GLY A 181 15.07 5.72 -4.64
CA GLY A 181 13.75 5.08 -4.64
C GLY A 181 13.83 3.58 -4.95
N ILE A 182 14.57 3.20 -5.99
CA ILE A 182 14.81 1.79 -6.36
C ILE A 182 15.53 1.05 -5.24
N ALA A 183 16.58 1.65 -4.64
CA ALA A 183 17.34 1.05 -3.55
C ALA A 183 16.47 0.82 -2.30
N LEU A 184 15.64 1.79 -1.92
CA LEU A 184 14.70 1.64 -0.81
C LEU A 184 13.66 0.56 -1.07
N MET A 185 13.14 0.46 -2.29
CA MET A 185 12.22 -0.60 -2.66
C MET A 185 12.88 -1.98 -2.64
N LEU A 186 14.11 -2.09 -3.14
CA LEU A 186 14.87 -3.34 -3.08
C LEU A 186 15.12 -3.76 -1.62
N ALA A 187 15.52 -2.83 -0.76
CA ALA A 187 15.69 -3.09 0.66
C ALA A 187 14.37 -3.57 1.30
N GLY A 188 13.24 -2.90 0.99
CA GLY A 188 11.91 -3.32 1.42
C GLY A 188 11.52 -4.71 0.92
N ALA A 189 11.77 -5.01 -0.36
CA ALA A 189 11.53 -6.32 -0.96
C ALA A 189 12.34 -7.42 -0.26
N LEU A 190 13.63 -7.18 -0.01
CA LEU A 190 14.51 -8.14 0.67
C LEU A 190 14.10 -8.37 2.12
N LEU A 191 13.71 -7.32 2.84
CA LEU A 191 13.16 -7.43 4.20
C LEU A 191 11.87 -8.25 4.22
N LEU A 192 10.92 -7.94 3.33
CA LEU A 192 9.67 -8.69 3.22
C LEU A 192 9.91 -10.15 2.81
N ALA A 193 10.84 -10.42 1.89
CA ALA A 193 11.23 -11.78 1.49
C ALA A 193 11.84 -12.55 2.69
N ALA A 194 12.68 -11.90 3.46
CA ALA A 194 13.28 -12.49 4.66
C ALA A 194 12.20 -12.87 5.68
N PHE A 195 11.26 -11.96 5.97
CA PHE A 195 10.15 -12.25 6.89
C PHE A 195 9.15 -13.26 6.33
N SER A 196 8.93 -13.27 5.01
CA SER A 196 7.96 -14.17 4.38
C SER A 196 8.49 -15.59 4.22
N TRP A 197 9.80 -15.78 3.92
CA TRP A 197 10.28 -17.08 3.45
C TRP A 197 11.60 -17.55 4.07
N SER A 198 12.29 -16.75 4.88
CA SER A 198 13.54 -17.14 5.52
C SER A 198 13.30 -17.68 6.92
N GLU A 199 13.54 -18.98 7.11
CA GLU A 199 13.47 -19.59 8.44
C GLU A 199 14.43 -18.95 9.45
N ARG A 200 15.62 -18.53 8.97
CA ARG A 200 16.62 -17.84 9.82
C ARG A 200 16.10 -16.48 10.29
N ALA A 201 15.50 -15.67 9.40
CA ALA A 201 14.94 -14.38 9.76
C ALA A 201 13.78 -14.52 10.74
N ILE A 202 12.88 -15.50 10.49
CA ILE A 202 11.76 -15.80 11.39
C ILE A 202 12.27 -16.28 12.75
N SER A 203 13.33 -17.11 12.81
CA SER A 203 13.92 -17.57 14.08
C SER A 203 14.66 -16.47 14.83
N ILE A 204 15.31 -15.53 14.14
CA ILE A 204 15.92 -14.35 14.76
C ILE A 204 14.83 -13.47 15.37
N PHE A 205 13.74 -13.25 14.63
CA PHE A 205 12.59 -12.51 15.14
C PHE A 205 11.98 -13.19 16.38
N ASP A 206 11.85 -14.52 16.35
CA ASP A 206 11.40 -15.31 17.49
C ASP A 206 12.31 -15.14 18.72
N ARG A 207 13.63 -15.21 18.54
CA ARG A 207 14.61 -14.96 19.62
C ARG A 207 14.49 -13.54 20.17
N LEU A 208 14.34 -12.54 19.30
CA LEU A 208 14.16 -11.15 19.70
C LEU A 208 12.84 -10.95 20.44
N ALA A 209 11.74 -11.53 19.94
CA ALA A 209 10.42 -11.48 20.57
C ALA A 209 10.40 -12.17 21.94
N ASN A 210 11.21 -13.22 22.10
CA ASN A 210 11.40 -13.96 23.37
C ASN A 210 12.40 -13.30 24.32
N SER A 211 13.10 -12.26 23.89
CA SER A 211 14.01 -11.54 24.76
C SER A 211 13.28 -10.98 25.99
N ARG A 212 13.98 -10.90 27.13
CA ARG A 212 13.45 -10.48 28.43
C ARG A 212 12.68 -9.15 28.39
N TYR A 213 13.02 -8.27 27.42
CA TYR A 213 12.42 -6.95 27.23
C TYR A 213 11.11 -6.99 26.41
N LEU A 214 11.02 -7.90 25.44
CA LEU A 214 9.90 -7.97 24.51
C LEU A 214 8.84 -9.02 24.89
N LYS A 215 9.21 -10.05 25.69
CA LYS A 215 8.30 -11.12 26.12
C LYS A 215 7.03 -10.61 26.81
N ARG A 216 7.10 -9.46 27.47
CA ARG A 216 5.93 -8.81 28.11
C ARG A 216 4.92 -8.29 27.09
N PHE A 217 5.34 -8.00 25.85
CA PHE A 217 4.50 -7.53 24.75
C PHE A 217 4.11 -8.64 23.78
N THR A 218 4.87 -9.74 23.76
CA THR A 218 4.75 -10.82 22.75
C THR A 218 4.15 -12.11 23.29
N GLY A 219 3.80 -12.20 24.57
CA GLY A 219 3.38 -13.42 25.26
C GLY A 219 2.17 -14.18 24.68
N GLY A 220 1.50 -13.65 23.64
CA GLY A 220 0.44 -14.34 22.93
C GLY A 220 0.76 -14.66 21.46
N ILE A 221 2.01 -14.39 21.01
CA ILE A 221 2.40 -14.47 19.60
C ILE A 221 3.03 -15.84 19.25
N MET A 222 3.57 -16.58 20.24
CA MET A 222 4.39 -17.78 20.00
C MET A 222 3.62 -18.93 19.31
N GLY A 223 2.43 -19.27 19.78
CA GLY A 223 1.61 -20.31 19.10
C GLY A 223 1.15 -19.88 17.71
N LYS A 224 1.15 -18.56 17.45
CA LYS A 224 0.80 -18.00 16.12
C LYS A 224 2.00 -17.93 15.19
N LEU A 225 3.22 -17.96 15.70
CA LEU A 225 4.44 -17.89 14.89
C LEU A 225 4.73 -19.20 14.17
N GLU A 226 4.48 -20.36 14.79
CA GLU A 226 4.58 -21.66 14.12
C GLU A 226 3.55 -21.78 13.01
N GLU A 227 2.30 -21.39 13.27
CA GLU A 227 1.24 -21.36 12.26
C GLU A 227 1.58 -20.39 11.12
N TYR A 228 2.19 -19.24 11.43
CA TYR A 228 2.69 -18.29 10.44
C TYR A 228 3.80 -18.94 9.59
N LYS A 229 4.76 -19.62 10.21
CA LYS A 229 5.88 -20.28 9.52
C LYS A 229 5.37 -21.35 8.54
N ASP A 230 4.48 -22.24 8.98
CA ASP A 230 3.88 -23.27 8.12
C ASP A 230 3.10 -22.65 6.94
N SER A 231 2.28 -21.63 7.23
CA SER A 231 1.53 -20.93 6.19
C SER A 231 2.44 -20.18 5.21
N SER A 232 3.53 -19.61 5.69
CA SER A 232 4.52 -18.89 4.87
C SER A 232 5.23 -19.82 3.89
N GLN A 233 5.59 -21.04 4.30
CA GLN A 233 6.15 -22.07 3.43
C GLN A 233 5.16 -22.45 2.31
N LYS A 234 3.88 -22.61 2.64
CA LYS A 234 2.82 -22.89 1.66
C LYS A 234 2.62 -21.74 0.68
N THR A 235 2.73 -20.48 1.16
CA THR A 235 2.68 -19.28 0.32
C THR A 235 3.83 -19.27 -0.69
N ARG A 236 5.00 -19.78 -0.32
CA ARG A 236 6.14 -19.89 -1.24
C ARG A 236 5.82 -20.77 -2.46
N ALA A 237 5.05 -21.82 -2.30
CA ALA A 237 4.60 -22.67 -3.41
C ALA A 237 3.64 -21.92 -4.38
N ALA A 238 3.04 -20.84 -3.96
CA ALA A 238 2.15 -20.00 -4.78
C ALA A 238 2.89 -18.87 -5.54
N ILE A 239 4.21 -18.75 -5.41
CA ILE A 239 4.99 -17.65 -6.04
C ILE A 239 4.71 -17.50 -7.55
N PRO A 240 4.70 -18.56 -8.38
CA PRO A 240 4.43 -18.42 -9.81
C PRO A 240 3.03 -17.85 -10.09
N GLU A 241 2.01 -18.29 -9.34
CA GLU A 241 0.63 -17.80 -9.46
C GLU A 241 0.54 -16.32 -9.01
N ILE A 242 1.21 -15.99 -7.89
CA ILE A 242 1.26 -14.61 -7.38
C ILE A 242 1.93 -13.71 -8.43
N PHE A 243 3.06 -14.14 -8.99
CA PHE A 243 3.79 -13.38 -9.99
C PHE A 243 2.93 -13.16 -11.25
N GLY A 244 2.35 -14.21 -11.81
CA GLY A 244 1.50 -14.13 -13.01
C GLY A 244 0.32 -13.18 -12.80
N LEU A 245 -0.43 -13.33 -11.69
CA LEU A 245 -1.56 -12.45 -11.38
C LEU A 245 -1.11 -11.01 -11.09
N THR A 246 0.07 -10.82 -10.48
CA THR A 246 0.66 -9.50 -10.29
C THR A 246 0.97 -8.85 -11.64
N MET A 247 1.54 -9.58 -12.59
CA MET A 247 1.80 -9.05 -13.94
C MET A 247 0.52 -8.63 -14.67
N VAL A 248 -0.57 -9.40 -14.54
CA VAL A 248 -1.89 -9.00 -15.09
C VAL A 248 -2.35 -7.68 -14.47
N CYS A 249 -2.27 -7.55 -13.14
CA CYS A 249 -2.62 -6.29 -12.46
C CYS A 249 -1.77 -5.11 -12.96
N TRP A 250 -0.49 -5.35 -13.25
CA TRP A 250 0.43 -4.32 -13.74
C TRP A 250 0.12 -3.89 -15.16
N VAL A 251 -0.22 -4.83 -16.03
CA VAL A 251 -0.70 -4.52 -17.39
C VAL A 251 -1.97 -3.66 -17.33
N LEU A 252 -2.94 -4.05 -16.50
CA LEU A 252 -4.15 -3.25 -16.30
C LEU A 252 -3.84 -1.86 -15.71
N LYS A 253 -2.86 -1.75 -14.81
CA LYS A 253 -2.42 -0.47 -14.26
C LYS A 253 -1.77 0.42 -15.33
N GLY A 254 -1.02 -0.15 -16.28
CA GLY A 254 -0.53 0.57 -17.44
C GLY A 254 -1.67 1.12 -18.31
N PHE A 255 -2.74 0.34 -18.52
CA PHE A 255 -3.93 0.81 -19.23
C PHE A 255 -4.71 1.87 -18.45
N GLU A 256 -4.88 1.70 -17.14
CA GLU A 256 -5.51 2.71 -16.27
C GLU A 256 -4.83 4.07 -16.43
N TRP A 257 -3.50 4.11 -16.32
CA TRP A 257 -2.73 5.34 -16.44
C TRP A 257 -2.74 5.89 -17.86
N TYR A 258 -2.69 5.03 -18.86
CA TYR A 258 -2.82 5.44 -20.26
C TYR A 258 -4.19 6.10 -20.52
N PHE A 259 -5.29 5.48 -20.09
CA PHE A 259 -6.63 6.05 -20.28
C PHE A 259 -6.80 7.34 -19.47
N LEU A 260 -6.25 7.42 -18.27
CA LEU A 260 -6.27 8.66 -17.49
C LEU A 260 -5.49 9.78 -18.19
N GLY A 261 -4.34 9.48 -18.78
CA GLY A 261 -3.60 10.41 -19.63
C GLY A 261 -4.42 10.84 -20.84
N ALA A 262 -5.03 9.90 -21.55
CA ALA A 262 -5.88 10.17 -22.71
C ALA A 262 -7.11 11.04 -22.35
N ALA A 263 -7.69 10.84 -21.15
CA ALA A 263 -8.79 11.65 -20.63
C ALA A 263 -8.42 13.13 -20.52
N LEU A 264 -7.15 13.42 -20.21
CA LEU A 264 -6.61 14.77 -20.03
C LEU A 264 -5.82 15.29 -21.24
N GLY A 265 -5.86 14.56 -22.37
CA GLY A 265 -5.11 14.92 -23.57
C GLY A 265 -3.59 14.78 -23.43
N ILE A 266 -3.11 14.05 -22.43
CA ILE A 266 -1.69 13.80 -22.20
C ILE A 266 -1.29 12.57 -23.03
N THR A 267 -0.29 12.71 -23.90
CA THR A 267 0.29 11.58 -24.63
C THR A 267 1.82 11.65 -24.61
N ILE A 268 2.46 10.57 -24.21
CA ILE A 268 3.94 10.43 -24.18
C ILE A 268 4.49 10.24 -25.58
N SER A 269 3.71 9.65 -26.48
CA SER A 269 4.08 9.35 -27.86
C SER A 269 2.84 9.22 -28.72
N SER A 270 2.94 9.52 -30.02
CA SER A 270 1.90 9.20 -31.01
C SER A 270 1.78 7.69 -31.25
N ASN A 271 2.83 6.93 -30.98
CA ASN A 271 2.79 5.47 -31.02
C ASN A 271 2.13 4.93 -29.74
N PHE A 272 0.99 4.24 -29.89
CA PHE A 272 0.25 3.66 -28.78
C PHE A 272 1.11 2.78 -27.87
N ALA A 273 1.93 1.89 -28.45
CA ALA A 273 2.72 0.95 -27.63
C ALA A 273 3.76 1.68 -26.77
N ILE A 274 4.39 2.73 -27.32
CA ILE A 274 5.37 3.54 -26.59
C ILE A 274 4.66 4.38 -25.52
N ALA A 275 3.50 4.96 -25.82
CA ALA A 275 2.72 5.73 -24.87
C ALA A 275 2.26 4.87 -23.70
N TRP A 276 1.66 3.71 -23.98
CA TRP A 276 1.23 2.76 -22.97
C TRP A 276 2.43 2.25 -22.13
N LEU A 277 3.54 1.87 -22.76
CA LEU A 277 4.75 1.41 -22.09
C LEU A 277 5.33 2.49 -21.16
N GLY A 278 5.27 3.76 -21.58
CA GLY A 278 5.69 4.88 -20.74
C GLY A 278 4.87 4.95 -19.44
N PHE A 279 3.56 4.95 -19.53
CA PHE A 279 2.69 4.95 -18.35
C PHE A 279 2.87 3.70 -17.48
N PHE A 280 2.99 2.53 -18.11
CA PHE A 280 3.26 1.25 -17.45
C PHE A 280 4.55 1.29 -16.63
N LEU A 281 5.63 1.86 -17.17
CA LEU A 281 6.94 1.92 -16.52
C LEU A 281 7.04 3.05 -15.48
N ILE A 282 6.45 4.22 -15.74
CA ILE A 282 6.51 5.37 -14.81
C ILE A 282 5.73 5.07 -13.53
N HIS A 283 4.61 4.35 -13.62
CA HIS A 283 3.77 4.02 -12.46
C HIS A 283 4.56 3.39 -11.29
N PRO A 284 5.38 2.31 -11.45
CA PRO A 284 6.12 1.72 -10.34
C PRO A 284 7.09 2.69 -9.68
N LEU A 285 7.75 3.51 -10.49
CA LEU A 285 8.72 4.47 -10.00
C LEU A 285 8.08 5.52 -9.08
N VAL A 286 6.93 6.04 -9.51
CA VAL A 286 6.21 7.06 -8.73
C VAL A 286 5.52 6.46 -7.50
N THR A 287 4.95 5.26 -7.63
CA THR A 287 4.31 4.61 -6.48
C THR A 287 5.30 4.18 -5.40
N ALA A 288 6.60 4.08 -5.72
CA ALA A 288 7.64 3.93 -4.71
C ALA A 288 7.62 5.05 -3.67
N LEU A 289 7.31 6.27 -4.08
CA LEU A 289 7.25 7.44 -3.22
C LEU A 289 6.10 7.36 -2.20
N ALA A 290 5.03 6.62 -2.51
CA ALA A 290 3.92 6.41 -1.58
C ALA A 290 4.31 5.60 -0.33
N PHE A 291 5.41 4.85 -0.39
CA PHE A 291 5.92 4.08 0.76
C PHE A 291 6.80 4.92 1.69
N VAL A 292 7.16 6.14 1.33
CA VAL A 292 7.88 7.07 2.20
C VAL A 292 6.93 7.51 3.33
N PRO A 293 7.19 7.20 4.60
CA PRO A 293 6.21 7.36 5.68
C PRO A 293 6.18 8.80 6.25
N ILE A 294 6.33 9.81 5.40
CA ILE A 294 6.27 11.23 5.78
C ILE A 294 4.81 11.67 5.90
N THR A 295 3.97 11.27 4.94
CA THR A 295 2.56 11.64 4.87
C THR A 295 1.69 10.39 4.80
N PRO A 296 0.38 10.46 5.10
CA PRO A 296 -0.54 9.35 4.88
C PRO A 296 -0.48 8.89 3.42
N ALA A 297 -0.18 7.61 3.20
CA ALA A 297 -0.01 6.97 1.89
C ALA A 297 0.88 7.74 0.89
N GLY A 298 1.82 8.56 1.37
CA GLY A 298 2.63 9.42 0.50
C GLY A 298 1.84 10.54 -0.17
N ALA A 299 0.70 10.96 0.41
CA ALA A 299 -0.14 12.02 -0.14
C ALA A 299 0.64 13.34 -0.28
N GLY A 300 0.56 13.95 -1.45
CA GLY A 300 1.37 15.08 -1.86
C GLY A 300 2.73 14.67 -2.44
N VAL A 301 3.47 13.78 -1.78
CA VAL A 301 4.80 13.32 -2.21
C VAL A 301 4.72 12.54 -3.52
N GLN A 302 3.75 11.64 -3.62
CA GLN A 302 3.51 10.86 -4.83
C GLN A 302 3.05 11.74 -5.99
N GLU A 303 2.12 12.65 -5.75
CA GLU A 303 1.60 13.60 -6.74
C GLU A 303 2.73 14.51 -7.24
N PHE A 304 3.58 14.99 -6.34
CA PHE A 304 4.77 15.76 -6.71
C PHE A 304 5.73 14.96 -7.59
N GLY A 305 5.92 13.68 -7.28
CA GLY A 305 6.71 12.75 -8.09
C GLY A 305 6.11 12.52 -9.48
N ILE A 306 4.77 12.39 -9.59
CA ILE A 306 4.07 12.30 -10.89
C ILE A 306 4.34 13.55 -11.70
N VAL A 307 4.08 14.72 -11.13
CA VAL A 307 4.27 16.00 -11.81
C VAL A 307 5.74 16.17 -12.23
N GLY A 308 6.68 15.89 -11.34
CA GLY A 308 8.11 16.01 -11.63
C GLY A 308 8.56 15.10 -12.78
N ILE A 309 8.23 13.81 -12.74
CA ILE A 309 8.66 12.85 -13.78
C ILE A 309 7.94 13.10 -15.10
N MET A 310 6.64 13.37 -15.07
CA MET A 310 5.90 13.63 -16.32
C MET A 310 6.33 14.94 -16.98
N SER A 311 6.66 15.97 -16.19
CA SER A 311 7.17 17.24 -16.74
C SER A 311 8.50 17.08 -17.48
N LEU A 312 9.32 16.07 -17.18
CA LEU A 312 10.55 15.78 -17.93
C LEU A 312 10.29 15.30 -19.37
N LEU A 313 9.13 14.69 -19.62
CA LEU A 313 8.80 14.10 -20.92
C LEU A 313 8.39 15.13 -21.98
N PHE A 314 8.08 16.37 -21.58
CA PHE A 314 7.56 17.41 -22.46
C PHE A 314 8.45 18.65 -22.46
N VAL A 315 8.63 19.25 -23.63
CA VAL A 315 9.39 20.51 -23.77
C VAL A 315 8.62 21.69 -23.14
N ASN A 316 7.29 21.70 -23.32
CA ASN A 316 6.37 22.67 -22.72
C ASN A 316 5.26 21.90 -22.00
N PRO A 317 5.48 21.45 -20.76
CA PRO A 317 4.52 20.64 -20.08
C PRO A 317 3.23 21.42 -19.80
N ALA A 318 2.09 20.84 -20.16
CA ALA A 318 0.78 21.31 -19.73
C ALA A 318 0.60 21.04 -18.23
N THR A 319 1.16 21.90 -17.39
CA THR A 319 1.25 21.68 -15.93
C THR A 319 -0.11 21.43 -15.30
N GLY A 320 -1.17 22.12 -15.78
CA GLY A 320 -2.55 21.88 -15.33
C GLY A 320 -3.04 20.45 -15.61
N ALA A 321 -2.82 19.93 -16.82
CA ALA A 321 -3.22 18.57 -17.18
C ALA A 321 -2.41 17.52 -16.41
N ILE A 322 -1.09 17.70 -16.25
CA ILE A 322 -0.24 16.80 -15.46
C ILE A 322 -0.65 16.82 -13.97
N GLY A 323 -0.97 18.00 -13.45
CA GLY A 323 -1.48 18.16 -12.09
C GLY A 323 -2.85 17.48 -11.90
N ALA A 324 -3.77 17.66 -12.85
CA ALA A 324 -5.05 16.96 -12.87
C ALA A 324 -4.86 15.44 -12.92
N PHE A 325 -3.93 14.95 -13.75
CA PHE A 325 -3.57 13.53 -13.79
C PHE A 325 -3.12 13.01 -12.41
N ALA A 326 -2.23 13.73 -11.74
CA ALA A 326 -1.71 13.32 -10.43
C ALA A 326 -2.83 13.24 -9.37
N ILE A 327 -3.72 14.21 -9.35
CA ILE A 327 -4.85 14.26 -8.40
C ILE A 327 -5.88 13.19 -8.72
N LEU A 328 -6.24 13.03 -10.00
CA LEU A 328 -7.24 12.04 -10.43
C LEU A 328 -6.72 10.60 -10.28
N ALA A 329 -5.44 10.34 -10.50
CA ALA A 329 -4.84 9.03 -10.28
C ALA A 329 -5.00 8.55 -8.83
N ARG A 330 -4.95 9.45 -7.86
CA ARG A 330 -5.26 9.14 -6.46
C ARG A 330 -6.76 9.12 -6.18
N GLY A 331 -7.49 10.11 -6.68
CA GLY A 331 -8.93 10.24 -6.45
C GLY A 331 -9.71 9.02 -6.92
N LEU A 332 -9.36 8.48 -8.10
CA LEU A 332 -9.96 7.28 -8.67
C LEU A 332 -9.79 6.07 -7.74
N LEU A 333 -8.57 5.86 -7.20
CA LEU A 333 -8.30 4.77 -6.27
C LEU A 333 -9.17 4.89 -5.02
N ILE A 334 -9.17 6.07 -4.39
CA ILE A 334 -9.92 6.31 -3.15
C ILE A 334 -11.42 6.10 -3.37
N VAL A 335 -11.98 6.61 -4.47
CA VAL A 335 -13.41 6.50 -4.78
C VAL A 335 -13.83 5.03 -4.90
N GLU A 336 -13.07 4.20 -5.60
CA GLU A 336 -13.39 2.78 -5.68
C GLU A 336 -13.18 2.07 -4.33
N ASP A 337 -12.12 2.38 -3.61
CA ASP A 337 -11.78 1.72 -2.35
C ASP A 337 -12.78 2.04 -1.23
N LEU A 338 -13.61 3.10 -1.39
CA LEU A 338 -14.77 3.36 -0.51
C LEU A 338 -15.75 2.18 -0.45
N ALA A 339 -15.79 1.31 -1.45
CA ALA A 339 -16.55 0.05 -1.41
C ALA A 339 -16.13 -0.85 -0.22
N GLY A 340 -14.96 -0.63 0.36
CA GLY A 340 -14.48 -1.34 1.56
C GLY A 340 -15.03 -0.83 2.89
N VAL A 341 -15.66 0.34 2.93
CA VAL A 341 -16.18 0.96 4.18
C VAL A 341 -17.11 0.04 4.97
N PRO A 342 -18.08 -0.64 4.35
CA PRO A 342 -18.95 -1.56 5.09
C PRO A 342 -18.17 -2.66 5.82
N GLN A 343 -17.10 -3.18 5.19
CA GLN A 343 -16.28 -4.23 5.79
C GLN A 343 -15.42 -3.70 6.94
N ILE A 344 -14.94 -2.46 6.88
CA ILE A 344 -14.22 -1.80 7.98
C ILE A 344 -15.14 -1.65 9.17
N VAL A 345 -16.35 -1.12 8.99
CA VAL A 345 -17.34 -0.93 10.05
C VAL A 345 -17.70 -2.26 10.71
N LYS A 346 -18.01 -3.28 9.91
CA LYS A 346 -18.33 -4.63 10.40
C LYS A 346 -17.19 -5.23 11.23
N SER A 347 -15.95 -5.15 10.74
CA SER A 347 -14.79 -5.72 11.41
C SER A 347 -14.48 -4.99 12.72
N THR A 348 -14.68 -3.68 12.76
CA THR A 348 -14.51 -2.86 13.95
C THR A 348 -15.54 -3.23 15.02
N SER A 349 -16.81 -3.40 14.65
CA SER A 349 -17.88 -3.82 15.59
C SER A 349 -17.59 -5.19 16.21
N LEU A 350 -17.07 -6.14 15.43
CA LEU A 350 -16.69 -7.47 15.92
C LEU A 350 -15.53 -7.43 16.94
N ILE A 351 -14.63 -6.46 16.82
CA ILE A 351 -13.53 -6.28 17.79
C ILE A 351 -14.06 -5.75 19.11
N PHE A 352 -15.00 -4.81 19.07
CA PHE A 352 -15.56 -4.20 20.29
C PHE A 352 -16.57 -5.12 21.00
N SER A 353 -17.38 -5.89 20.27
CA SER A 353 -18.36 -6.82 20.87
C SER A 353 -17.70 -7.97 21.65
N ARG A 354 -16.49 -8.40 21.27
CA ARG A 354 -15.73 -9.45 21.99
C ARG A 354 -15.11 -8.97 23.32
N LYS A 355 -15.20 -7.70 23.68
CA LYS A 355 -14.66 -7.16 24.94
C LYS A 355 -15.58 -7.26 26.15
N LYS A 356 -16.82 -7.76 26.03
CA LYS A 356 -17.60 -8.15 27.19
C LYS A 356 -17.14 -9.54 27.64
N PRO A 357 -16.50 -9.70 28.81
CA PRO A 357 -16.34 -11.02 29.40
C PRO A 357 -17.76 -11.55 29.64
N THR A 358 -18.06 -12.73 29.14
CA THR A 358 -19.20 -13.49 29.61
C THR A 358 -18.92 -13.71 31.11
N GLU A 359 -19.68 -13.06 31.99
CA GLU A 359 -19.76 -13.46 33.40
C GLU A 359 -20.15 -14.94 33.38
N THR A 360 -19.17 -15.79 33.65
CA THR A 360 -19.42 -17.21 33.92
C THR A 360 -20.17 -17.20 35.22
N THR A 361 -21.49 -17.28 35.15
CA THR A 361 -22.32 -17.61 36.33
C THR A 361 -21.80 -18.95 36.85
N LEU A 362 -21.07 -18.90 37.93
CA LEU A 362 -20.72 -20.12 38.69
C LEU A 362 -22.00 -20.88 38.96
N PRO A 363 -22.04 -22.21 38.75
CA PRO A 363 -23.20 -22.99 39.16
C PRO A 363 -23.41 -22.82 40.65
N PRO A 364 -24.67 -22.77 41.11
CA PRO A 364 -24.96 -22.63 42.52
C PRO A 364 -24.30 -23.76 43.32
N PRO A 365 -23.79 -23.47 44.54
CA PRO A 365 -23.20 -24.50 45.38
C PRO A 365 -24.16 -25.65 45.62
N ALA A 366 -23.69 -26.89 45.51
CA ALA A 366 -24.47 -28.08 45.76
C ALA A 366 -25.05 -28.05 47.20
N PRO A 367 -26.28 -28.48 47.43
CA PRO A 367 -26.86 -28.53 48.77
C PRO A 367 -26.02 -29.47 49.62
N THR A 368 -25.56 -28.96 50.76
CA THR A 368 -24.94 -29.77 51.82
C THR A 368 -26.02 -30.67 52.42
N LEU A 369 -25.84 -32.00 52.28
CA LEU A 369 -26.55 -33.03 53.03
C LEU A 369 -26.02 -33.15 54.46
#